data_e6c0e125a438dd433df21b270dd1ae1f
#
_entry.id   e6c0e125a438dd433df21b270dd1ae1f
#
_cell.length_a   1.000
_cell.length_b   1.000
_cell.length_c   1.000
_cell.angle_alpha   90.00
_cell.angle_beta   90.00
_cell.angle_gamma   90.00
#
_symmetry.space_group_name_H-M   'P 1'
#
loop_
_entity.id
_entity.type
_entity.pdbx_description
1 polymer ?
#
loop_
_entity_poly.entity_id
_entity_poly.type
_entity_poly.pdbx_seq_one_letter_code
_entity_poly.pdbx_strand_id
1 'polypeptide(L)'
;MKIVGTGSCLPQRVVSNDDLAAIMDTSDEWISSRTGIRNRHIATTETTTSLACDAVKSALQDAGIDGSEIDLIIAASVSTDKIVPSLACQIQAEIGAGSAVAFDINAACSGFLFGLATADAYFKTGRFHKAVVVGAEVLSKIMDWNDRSTCVLFGDGAGAAVVTDEGDAFKGFVQGSDGKGGEALDGDNRPVVNPFTDNGKQSALGGYVTMDGPAVYKFAVKTVPKAINELLDEIGWSVDDVDVYVLHQANIRIIESVAKRLKQPMDKFPTNLQQCGNISAASVPILLDKVRKDGMIKHEEKIILSGFGAGLTWGACAIAVSYTHLRAH
;
A
#
# COMPACT_ATOMS: atom_id res chain seq x y z
N MET A 1 -19.33 -1.50 6.27
CA MET A 1 -18.44 -2.05 5.21
C MET A 1 -17.67 -3.25 5.75
N LYS A 2 -17.39 -4.26 4.93
CA LYS A 2 -16.52 -5.41 5.26
C LYS A 2 -15.62 -5.79 4.09
N ILE A 3 -14.44 -6.37 4.37
CA ILE A 3 -13.59 -7.01 3.36
C ILE A 3 -14.11 -8.42 3.15
N VAL A 4 -14.40 -8.79 1.91
CA VAL A 4 -14.93 -10.11 1.53
C VAL A 4 -13.93 -10.95 0.76
N GLY A 5 -12.90 -10.34 0.18
CA GLY A 5 -11.80 -11.03 -0.48
C GLY A 5 -10.53 -10.19 -0.50
N THR A 6 -9.37 -10.85 -0.55
CA THR A 6 -8.06 -10.23 -0.70
C THR A 6 -7.26 -10.97 -1.77
N GLY A 7 -6.34 -10.26 -2.41
CA GLY A 7 -5.45 -10.84 -3.39
C GLY A 7 -4.16 -10.04 -3.51
N SER A 8 -3.09 -10.71 -3.90
CA SER A 8 -1.81 -10.07 -4.14
C SER A 8 -1.10 -10.68 -5.34
N CYS A 9 -0.26 -9.89 -5.99
CA CYS A 9 0.59 -10.30 -7.09
C CYS A 9 1.97 -9.66 -6.95
N LEU A 10 3.01 -10.46 -7.03
CA LEU A 10 4.41 -10.03 -7.00
C LEU A 10 5.08 -10.44 -8.32
N PRO A 11 6.00 -9.64 -8.87
CA PRO A 11 6.83 -10.06 -9.99
C PRO A 11 7.57 -11.36 -9.71
N GLN A 12 7.85 -12.13 -10.76
CA GLN A 12 8.54 -13.41 -10.61
C GLN A 12 10.02 -13.26 -10.23
N ARG A 13 10.67 -12.18 -10.69
CA ARG A 13 12.08 -11.93 -10.42
C ARG A 13 12.30 -11.51 -8.98
N VAL A 14 12.93 -12.35 -8.19
CA VAL A 14 13.44 -12.02 -6.86
C VAL A 14 14.88 -11.51 -7.00
N VAL A 15 15.16 -10.39 -6.37
CA VAL A 15 16.48 -9.74 -6.30
C VAL A 15 16.92 -9.71 -4.84
N SER A 16 18.03 -10.38 -4.54
CA SER A 16 18.63 -10.39 -3.21
C SER A 16 19.49 -9.14 -2.96
N ASN A 17 19.92 -8.95 -1.71
CA ASN A 17 20.91 -7.92 -1.38
C ASN A 17 22.27 -8.21 -2.03
N ASP A 18 22.62 -9.49 -2.24
CA ASP A 18 23.87 -9.88 -2.93
C ASP A 18 23.79 -9.55 -4.44
N ASP A 19 22.61 -9.69 -5.08
CA ASP A 19 22.40 -9.24 -6.45
C ASP A 19 22.62 -7.71 -6.56
N LEU A 20 22.18 -6.94 -5.57
CA LEU A 20 22.42 -5.48 -5.53
C LEU A 20 23.89 -5.17 -5.30
N ALA A 21 24.59 -5.92 -4.44
CA ALA A 21 26.02 -5.75 -4.20
C ALA A 21 26.88 -6.02 -5.47
N ALA A 22 26.35 -6.76 -6.44
CA ALA A 22 27.01 -6.96 -7.73
C ALA A 22 26.96 -5.73 -8.65
N ILE A 23 26.05 -4.78 -8.42
CA ILE A 23 25.85 -3.61 -9.29
C ILE A 23 26.10 -2.27 -8.60
N MET A 24 26.25 -2.24 -7.26
CA MET A 24 26.49 -1.02 -6.49
C MET A 24 27.32 -1.31 -5.22
N ASP A 25 27.93 -0.28 -4.64
CA ASP A 25 28.70 -0.40 -3.39
C ASP A 25 27.78 -0.57 -2.18
N THR A 26 27.38 -1.82 -1.87
CA THR A 26 26.53 -2.20 -0.74
C THR A 26 26.83 -3.64 -0.29
N SER A 27 26.10 -4.13 0.73
CA SER A 27 26.17 -5.54 1.19
C SER A 27 24.86 -5.96 1.85
N ASP A 28 24.61 -7.30 1.96
CA ASP A 28 23.46 -7.81 2.71
C ASP A 28 23.48 -7.32 4.15
N GLU A 29 24.64 -7.33 4.82
CA GLU A 29 24.78 -6.83 6.20
C GLU A 29 24.38 -5.36 6.31
N TRP A 30 24.84 -4.52 5.36
CA TRP A 30 24.53 -3.09 5.36
C TRP A 30 23.03 -2.82 5.17
N ILE A 31 22.36 -3.51 4.23
CA ILE A 31 20.94 -3.32 3.95
C ILE A 31 20.10 -3.94 5.07
N SER A 32 20.31 -5.22 5.39
CA SER A 32 19.45 -5.96 6.32
C SER A 32 19.52 -5.42 7.75
N SER A 33 20.70 -5.01 8.22
CA SER A 33 20.85 -4.43 9.57
C SER A 33 20.14 -3.08 9.73
N ARG A 34 19.95 -2.32 8.65
CA ARG A 34 19.32 -0.99 8.67
C ARG A 34 17.83 -1.02 8.36
N THR A 35 17.39 -1.98 7.57
CA THR A 35 16.04 -1.99 6.99
C THR A 35 15.24 -3.25 7.35
N GLY A 36 15.91 -4.35 7.62
CA GLY A 36 15.33 -5.69 7.72
C GLY A 36 15.10 -6.36 6.36
N ILE A 37 15.33 -5.67 5.23
CA ILE A 37 15.07 -6.18 3.88
C ILE A 37 16.21 -7.10 3.44
N ARG A 38 15.89 -8.28 2.90
CA ARG A 38 16.84 -9.23 2.31
C ARG A 38 16.61 -9.43 0.82
N ASN A 39 15.34 -9.46 0.44
CA ASN A 39 14.92 -9.62 -0.96
C ASN A 39 13.88 -8.59 -1.33
N ARG A 40 13.71 -8.37 -2.63
CA ARG A 40 12.60 -7.65 -3.23
C ARG A 40 12.21 -8.31 -4.54
N HIS A 41 10.97 -8.11 -4.94
CA HIS A 41 10.50 -8.51 -6.27
C HIS A 41 10.65 -7.32 -7.20
N ILE A 42 11.19 -7.53 -8.38
CA ILE A 42 11.43 -6.49 -9.39
C ILE A 42 10.78 -6.91 -10.71
N ALA A 43 9.92 -6.05 -11.24
CA ALA A 43 9.27 -6.25 -12.52
C ALA A 43 10.30 -6.25 -13.65
N THR A 44 10.19 -7.21 -14.54
CA THR A 44 11.04 -7.36 -15.73
C THR A 44 10.23 -7.31 -17.02
N THR A 45 9.06 -7.92 -16.99
CA THR A 45 8.07 -7.93 -18.08
C THR A 45 6.69 -7.51 -17.59
N GLU A 46 6.49 -7.60 -16.29
CA GLU A 46 5.27 -7.18 -15.62
C GLU A 46 5.17 -5.65 -15.62
N THR A 47 3.95 -5.15 -15.63
CA THR A 47 3.63 -3.73 -15.55
C THR A 47 2.80 -3.44 -14.30
N THR A 48 2.70 -2.19 -13.88
CA THR A 48 1.81 -1.81 -12.77
C THR A 48 0.38 -2.28 -13.03
N THR A 49 -0.07 -2.16 -14.28
CA THR A 49 -1.41 -2.59 -14.71
C THR A 49 -1.57 -4.11 -14.62
N SER A 50 -0.62 -4.90 -15.14
CA SER A 50 -0.74 -6.37 -15.10
C SER A 50 -0.75 -6.89 -13.67
N LEU A 51 0.15 -6.39 -12.80
CA LEU A 51 0.20 -6.77 -11.39
C LEU A 51 -1.10 -6.41 -10.66
N ALA A 52 -1.63 -5.21 -10.92
CA ALA A 52 -2.90 -4.77 -10.33
C ALA A 52 -4.07 -5.66 -10.77
N CYS A 53 -4.18 -5.97 -12.07
CA CYS A 53 -5.22 -6.84 -12.59
C CYS A 53 -5.16 -8.25 -11.98
N ASP A 54 -3.97 -8.83 -11.87
CA ASP A 54 -3.80 -10.16 -11.29
C ASP A 54 -4.13 -10.18 -9.78
N ALA A 55 -3.72 -9.15 -9.03
CA ALA A 55 -4.09 -9.01 -7.63
C ALA A 55 -5.61 -8.86 -7.45
N VAL A 56 -6.27 -8.07 -8.30
CA VAL A 56 -7.73 -7.88 -8.27
C VAL A 56 -8.46 -9.18 -8.65
N LYS A 57 -8.03 -9.89 -9.68
CA LYS A 57 -8.61 -11.20 -10.06
C LYS A 57 -8.49 -12.21 -8.90
N SER A 58 -7.33 -12.24 -8.22
CA SER A 58 -7.15 -13.08 -7.03
C SER A 58 -8.10 -12.68 -5.91
N ALA A 59 -8.30 -11.37 -5.66
CA ALA A 59 -9.22 -10.89 -4.64
C ALA A 59 -10.69 -11.21 -4.96
N LEU A 60 -11.10 -11.09 -6.23
CA LEU A 60 -12.44 -11.46 -6.71
C LEU A 60 -12.69 -12.97 -6.56
N GLN A 61 -11.69 -13.79 -6.90
CA GLN A 61 -11.76 -15.24 -6.72
C GLN A 61 -11.91 -15.62 -5.24
N ASP A 62 -11.14 -14.99 -4.34
CA ASP A 62 -11.23 -15.20 -2.90
C ASP A 62 -12.60 -14.75 -2.35
N ALA A 63 -13.17 -13.67 -2.87
CA ALA A 63 -14.50 -13.19 -2.52
C ALA A 63 -15.65 -14.07 -3.07
N GLY A 64 -15.40 -14.85 -4.14
CA GLY A 64 -16.44 -15.53 -4.89
C GLY A 64 -17.40 -14.58 -5.62
N ILE A 65 -16.87 -13.42 -6.06
CA ILE A 65 -17.63 -12.34 -6.71
C ILE A 65 -17.14 -12.21 -8.16
N ASP A 66 -18.08 -12.10 -9.11
CA ASP A 66 -17.75 -11.83 -10.51
C ASP A 66 -17.40 -10.34 -10.71
N GLY A 67 -16.45 -10.05 -11.62
CA GLY A 67 -16.05 -8.67 -11.90
C GLY A 67 -17.21 -7.77 -12.34
N SER A 68 -18.20 -8.32 -13.03
CA SER A 68 -19.40 -7.58 -13.47
C SER A 68 -20.30 -7.10 -12.35
N GLU A 69 -20.13 -7.63 -11.11
CA GLU A 69 -20.87 -7.21 -9.93
C GLU A 69 -20.24 -5.99 -9.23
N ILE A 70 -19.01 -5.61 -9.59
CA ILE A 70 -18.30 -4.47 -9.01
C ILE A 70 -18.88 -3.17 -9.57
N ASP A 71 -19.20 -2.23 -8.70
CA ASP A 71 -19.75 -0.93 -9.05
C ASP A 71 -18.79 0.25 -8.75
N LEU A 72 -17.67 -0.02 -8.03
CA LEU A 72 -16.65 0.99 -7.73
C LEU A 72 -15.24 0.38 -7.77
N ILE A 73 -14.30 1.06 -8.44
CA ILE A 73 -12.88 0.67 -8.47
C ILE A 73 -12.02 1.87 -8.10
N ILE A 74 -11.21 1.74 -7.06
CA ILE A 74 -10.27 2.75 -6.60
C ILE A 74 -8.87 2.16 -6.64
N ALA A 75 -8.00 2.72 -7.50
CA ALA A 75 -6.60 2.30 -7.58
C ALA A 75 -5.68 3.37 -6.98
N ALA A 76 -4.81 2.95 -6.07
CA ALA A 76 -3.80 3.79 -5.45
C ALA A 76 -2.42 3.44 -6.02
N SER A 77 -1.76 4.42 -6.66
CA SER A 77 -0.43 4.23 -7.24
C SER A 77 0.29 5.57 -7.44
N VAL A 78 1.61 5.54 -7.32
CA VAL A 78 2.52 6.64 -7.73
C VAL A 78 3.31 6.29 -8.99
N SER A 79 3.17 5.05 -9.48
CA SER A 79 3.98 4.47 -10.55
C SER A 79 3.13 3.82 -11.64
N THR A 80 2.03 4.47 -12.04
CA THR A 80 1.16 3.99 -13.12
C THR A 80 1.90 3.89 -14.47
N ASP A 81 1.44 3.01 -15.36
CA ASP A 81 2.06 2.85 -16.69
C ASP A 81 1.63 3.95 -17.67
N LYS A 82 0.47 4.54 -17.43
CA LYS A 82 -0.11 5.58 -18.29
C LYS A 82 -0.66 6.72 -17.44
N ILE A 83 -0.58 7.92 -17.98
CA ILE A 83 -1.28 9.09 -17.42
C ILE A 83 -2.79 8.95 -17.67
N VAL A 84 -3.17 8.51 -18.87
CA VAL A 84 -4.55 8.20 -19.29
C VAL A 84 -4.53 7.01 -20.27
N PRO A 85 -5.50 6.07 -20.20
CA PRO A 85 -6.53 5.97 -19.17
C PRO A 85 -5.93 5.68 -17.79
N SER A 86 -6.73 5.97 -16.73
CA SER A 86 -6.34 5.68 -15.34
C SER A 86 -6.11 4.18 -15.13
N LEU A 87 -5.34 3.80 -14.12
CA LEU A 87 -5.11 2.41 -13.75
C LEU A 87 -6.43 1.71 -13.42
N ALA A 88 -7.31 2.38 -12.67
CA ALA A 88 -8.64 1.84 -12.32
C ALA A 88 -9.50 1.57 -13.55
N CYS A 89 -9.48 2.41 -14.59
CA CYS A 89 -10.20 2.15 -15.85
C CYS A 89 -9.61 0.96 -16.62
N GLN A 90 -8.31 0.75 -16.56
CA GLN A 90 -7.67 -0.42 -17.18
C GLN A 90 -8.07 -1.71 -16.45
N ILE A 91 -8.10 -1.68 -15.11
CA ILE A 91 -8.60 -2.79 -14.28
C ILE A 91 -10.07 -3.07 -14.58
N GLN A 92 -10.91 -2.02 -14.66
CA GLN A 92 -12.33 -2.13 -14.98
C GLN A 92 -12.58 -2.95 -16.26
N ALA A 93 -11.84 -2.60 -17.31
CA ALA A 93 -11.95 -3.29 -18.61
C ALA A 93 -11.52 -4.77 -18.50
N GLU A 94 -10.43 -5.04 -17.78
CA GLU A 94 -9.85 -6.37 -17.66
C GLU A 94 -10.71 -7.35 -16.85
N ILE A 95 -11.42 -6.85 -15.81
CA ILE A 95 -12.28 -7.69 -14.97
C ILE A 95 -13.74 -7.72 -15.43
N GLY A 96 -14.09 -7.01 -16.49
CA GLY A 96 -15.45 -6.96 -17.02
C GLY A 96 -16.44 -6.14 -16.20
N ALA A 97 -16.00 -5.20 -15.36
CA ALA A 97 -16.84 -4.33 -14.53
C ALA A 97 -17.43 -3.15 -15.32
N GLY A 98 -18.17 -3.44 -16.37
CA GLY A 98 -18.56 -2.46 -17.40
C GLY A 98 -19.34 -1.24 -16.92
N SER A 99 -20.02 -1.31 -15.77
CA SER A 99 -20.81 -0.21 -15.18
C SER A 99 -20.14 0.45 -13.97
N ALA A 100 -18.98 -0.03 -13.54
CA ALA A 100 -18.30 0.49 -12.35
C ALA A 100 -17.78 1.92 -12.59
N VAL A 101 -17.88 2.76 -11.56
CA VAL A 101 -17.13 4.01 -11.47
C VAL A 101 -15.67 3.66 -11.12
N ALA A 102 -14.72 4.16 -11.91
CA ALA A 102 -13.31 3.80 -11.78
C ALA A 102 -12.42 5.04 -11.83
N PHE A 103 -11.56 5.22 -10.83
CA PHE A 103 -10.60 6.33 -10.75
C PHE A 103 -9.39 6.00 -9.90
N ASP A 104 -8.28 6.71 -10.16
CA ASP A 104 -7.05 6.58 -9.40
C ASP A 104 -6.98 7.64 -8.29
N ILE A 105 -6.27 7.30 -7.22
CA ILE A 105 -5.90 8.22 -6.15
C ILE A 105 -4.38 8.18 -5.92
N ASN A 106 -3.84 9.28 -5.45
CA ASN A 106 -2.45 9.38 -5.03
C ASN A 106 -2.38 9.92 -3.59
N ALA A 107 -2.02 9.05 -2.67
CA ALA A 107 -1.64 9.36 -1.29
C ALA A 107 -0.40 8.54 -0.90
N ALA A 108 0.46 8.27 -1.89
CA ALA A 108 1.67 7.47 -1.77
C ALA A 108 1.45 6.18 -0.96
N CYS A 109 2.32 5.87 0.01
CA CYS A 109 2.22 4.63 0.78
C CYS A 109 0.96 4.52 1.66
N SER A 110 0.22 5.62 1.87
CA SER A 110 -1.08 5.62 2.54
C SER A 110 -2.25 5.33 1.58
N GLY A 111 -1.99 5.24 0.27
CA GLY A 111 -3.01 5.21 -0.79
C GLY A 111 -4.09 4.15 -0.60
N PHE A 112 -3.71 2.92 -0.20
CA PHE A 112 -4.70 1.87 0.04
C PHE A 112 -5.68 2.23 1.16
N LEU A 113 -5.22 2.83 2.26
CA LEU A 113 -6.08 3.26 3.37
C LEU A 113 -7.00 4.41 2.97
N PHE A 114 -6.49 5.35 2.16
CA PHE A 114 -7.30 6.43 1.58
C PHE A 114 -8.35 5.86 0.63
N GLY A 115 -8.00 4.82 -0.14
CA GLY A 115 -8.95 4.08 -0.99
C GLY A 115 -10.06 3.41 -0.19
N LEU A 116 -9.74 2.74 0.92
CA LEU A 116 -10.75 2.12 1.80
C LEU A 116 -11.70 3.16 2.40
N ALA A 117 -11.17 4.27 2.91
CA ALA A 117 -11.99 5.35 3.46
C ALA A 117 -12.87 6.01 2.38
N THR A 118 -12.34 6.14 1.15
CA THR A 118 -13.11 6.65 0.01
C THR A 118 -14.24 5.70 -0.36
N ALA A 119 -13.98 4.39 -0.43
CA ALA A 119 -15.01 3.38 -0.69
C ALA A 119 -16.13 3.42 0.36
N ASP A 120 -15.77 3.53 1.66
CA ASP A 120 -16.73 3.68 2.75
C ASP A 120 -17.62 4.93 2.58
N ALA A 121 -17.01 6.06 2.18
CA ALA A 121 -17.76 7.29 1.90
C ALA A 121 -18.72 7.13 0.70
N TYR A 122 -18.29 6.42 -0.36
CA TYR A 122 -19.17 6.14 -1.49
C TYR A 122 -20.32 5.22 -1.10
N PHE A 123 -20.08 4.19 -0.30
CA PHE A 123 -21.13 3.29 0.20
C PHE A 123 -22.19 4.04 1.03
N LYS A 124 -21.79 5.03 1.83
CA LYS A 124 -22.72 5.89 2.59
C LYS A 124 -23.66 6.71 1.72
N THR A 125 -23.40 6.85 0.43
CA THR A 125 -24.37 7.46 -0.51
C THR A 125 -25.55 6.56 -0.84
N GLY A 126 -25.47 5.25 -0.52
CA GLY A 126 -26.47 4.24 -0.85
C GLY A 126 -26.57 3.90 -2.34
N ARG A 127 -25.57 4.30 -3.16
CA ARG A 127 -25.54 4.06 -4.61
C ARG A 127 -24.50 3.01 -5.03
N PHE A 128 -23.59 2.68 -4.14
CA PHE A 128 -22.49 1.74 -4.37
C PHE A 128 -22.51 0.68 -3.29
N HIS A 129 -22.24 -0.57 -3.68
CA HIS A 129 -22.41 -1.74 -2.80
C HIS A 129 -21.22 -2.68 -2.82
N LYS A 130 -20.45 -2.73 -3.90
CA LYS A 130 -19.30 -3.61 -4.06
C LYS A 130 -18.14 -2.84 -4.69
N ALA A 131 -17.04 -2.72 -3.97
CA ALA A 131 -15.87 -2.01 -4.48
C ALA A 131 -14.62 -2.88 -4.48
N VAL A 132 -13.73 -2.59 -5.43
CA VAL A 132 -12.34 -3.01 -5.42
C VAL A 132 -11.48 -1.83 -4.99
N VAL A 133 -10.63 -2.05 -3.99
CA VAL A 133 -9.57 -1.11 -3.61
C VAL A 133 -8.24 -1.83 -3.82
N VAL A 134 -7.36 -1.25 -4.63
CA VAL A 134 -6.07 -1.83 -5.00
C VAL A 134 -4.93 -0.84 -4.82
N GLY A 135 -3.83 -1.29 -4.23
CA GLY A 135 -2.54 -0.60 -4.26
C GLY A 135 -1.61 -1.35 -5.21
N ALA A 136 -1.00 -0.67 -6.17
CA ALA A 136 -0.15 -1.31 -7.17
C ALA A 136 1.01 -0.41 -7.57
N GLU A 137 2.22 -0.99 -7.58
CA GLU A 137 3.44 -0.23 -7.83
C GLU A 137 4.46 -1.04 -8.63
N VAL A 138 5.12 -0.37 -9.56
CA VAL A 138 6.41 -0.74 -10.14
C VAL A 138 7.37 0.42 -9.82
N LEU A 139 7.87 0.43 -8.58
CA LEU A 139 8.75 1.50 -8.10
C LEU A 139 10.12 1.45 -8.74
N SER A 140 10.56 0.25 -9.17
CA SER A 140 11.84 0.03 -9.84
C SER A 140 12.05 0.93 -11.07
N LYS A 141 10.97 1.38 -11.74
CA LYS A 141 11.05 2.27 -12.91
C LYS A 141 11.23 3.75 -12.58
N ILE A 142 11.04 4.14 -11.31
CA ILE A 142 11.15 5.54 -10.84
C ILE A 142 12.26 5.72 -9.80
N MET A 143 13.11 4.70 -9.58
CA MET A 143 14.28 4.76 -8.70
C MET A 143 15.54 5.09 -9.50
N ASP A 144 16.43 5.90 -8.91
CA ASP A 144 17.81 6.02 -9.39
C ASP A 144 18.61 4.81 -8.87
N TRP A 145 18.98 3.92 -9.78
CA TRP A 145 19.78 2.73 -9.45
C TRP A 145 21.24 3.05 -9.07
N ASN A 146 21.68 4.31 -9.19
CA ASN A 146 22.96 4.78 -8.67
C ASN A 146 22.86 5.34 -7.24
N ASP A 147 21.64 5.59 -6.74
CA ASP A 147 21.42 6.04 -5.36
C ASP A 147 21.05 4.85 -4.46
N ARG A 148 22.06 4.27 -3.79
CA ARG A 148 21.85 3.19 -2.83
C ARG A 148 21.06 3.58 -1.58
N SER A 149 20.81 4.87 -1.35
CA SER A 149 20.02 5.32 -0.19
C SER A 149 18.52 5.06 -0.38
N THR A 150 18.08 4.95 -1.62
CA THR A 150 16.68 4.74 -2.01
C THR A 150 16.45 3.40 -2.69
N CYS A 151 17.19 3.06 -3.76
CA CYS A 151 16.88 1.88 -4.58
C CYS A 151 16.93 0.54 -3.84
N VAL A 152 17.72 0.43 -2.77
CA VAL A 152 17.80 -0.82 -1.96
C VAL A 152 16.54 -1.09 -1.12
N LEU A 153 15.66 -0.10 -0.97
CA LEU A 153 14.48 -0.19 -0.10
C LEU A 153 13.26 -0.76 -0.81
N PHE A 154 13.11 -0.42 -2.08
CA PHE A 154 11.84 -0.58 -2.79
C PHE A 154 11.75 -1.89 -3.57
N GLY A 155 10.53 -2.39 -3.68
CA GLY A 155 10.14 -3.50 -4.53
C GLY A 155 8.88 -3.18 -5.32
N ASP A 156 8.47 -4.12 -6.16
CA ASP A 156 7.31 -4.01 -7.05
C ASP A 156 6.24 -5.02 -6.66
N GLY A 157 4.98 -4.70 -6.90
CA GLY A 157 3.87 -5.60 -6.62
C GLY A 157 2.52 -4.90 -6.53
N ALA A 158 1.48 -5.68 -6.34
CA ALA A 158 0.13 -5.20 -6.13
C ALA A 158 -0.60 -6.01 -5.06
N GLY A 159 -1.49 -5.35 -4.33
CA GLY A 159 -2.40 -5.98 -3.40
C GLY A 159 -3.78 -5.33 -3.47
N ALA A 160 -4.83 -6.14 -3.37
CA ALA A 160 -6.20 -5.70 -3.53
C ALA A 160 -7.12 -6.26 -2.45
N ALA A 161 -8.20 -5.54 -2.17
CA ALA A 161 -9.33 -5.99 -1.39
C ALA A 161 -10.64 -5.77 -2.14
N VAL A 162 -11.53 -6.75 -2.09
CA VAL A 162 -12.94 -6.58 -2.43
C VAL A 162 -13.67 -6.25 -1.15
N VAL A 163 -14.40 -5.13 -1.16
CA VAL A 163 -15.18 -4.64 -0.02
C VAL A 163 -16.64 -4.49 -0.39
N THR A 164 -17.53 -4.72 0.57
CA THR A 164 -18.98 -4.54 0.41
C THR A 164 -19.53 -3.59 1.48
N ASP A 165 -20.66 -2.95 1.18
CA ASP A 165 -21.38 -2.10 2.13
C ASP A 165 -22.08 -2.88 3.25
N GLU A 166 -22.13 -4.19 3.13
CA GLU A 166 -22.76 -5.06 4.13
C GLU A 166 -21.95 -5.12 5.43
N GLY A 167 -22.65 -5.17 6.56
CA GLY A 167 -22.04 -5.33 7.89
C GLY A 167 -21.35 -4.06 8.39
N ASP A 168 -20.77 -4.19 9.58
CA ASP A 168 -20.13 -3.09 10.34
C ASP A 168 -18.69 -3.42 10.77
N ALA A 169 -17.97 -4.20 9.97
CA ALA A 169 -16.62 -4.64 10.29
C ALA A 169 -15.64 -3.47 10.45
N PHE A 170 -15.75 -2.44 9.60
CA PHE A 170 -14.96 -1.21 9.74
C PHE A 170 -15.52 -0.33 10.86
N LYS A 171 -14.71 -0.03 11.86
CA LYS A 171 -15.12 0.71 13.06
C LYS A 171 -14.75 2.19 12.99
N GLY A 172 -13.73 2.56 12.25
CA GLY A 172 -13.30 3.94 12.09
C GLY A 172 -12.10 4.12 11.20
N PHE A 173 -11.85 5.37 10.82
CA PHE A 173 -10.70 5.81 10.03
C PHE A 173 -10.17 7.12 10.61
N VAL A 174 -8.85 7.20 10.76
CA VAL A 174 -8.12 8.45 11.01
C VAL A 174 -7.15 8.67 9.85
N GLN A 175 -7.19 9.84 9.26
CA GLN A 175 -6.35 10.22 8.13
C GLN A 175 -5.85 11.65 8.31
N GLY A 176 -4.68 11.93 7.73
CA GLY A 176 -4.15 13.28 7.71
C GLY A 176 -3.05 13.47 6.69
N SER A 177 -2.69 14.74 6.48
CA SER A 177 -1.61 15.14 5.59
C SER A 177 -0.88 16.37 6.11
N ASP A 178 0.41 16.49 5.75
CA ASP A 178 1.25 17.66 6.00
C ASP A 178 2.05 18.00 4.74
N GLY A 179 1.49 18.87 3.91
CA GLY A 179 2.13 19.30 2.66
C GLY A 179 3.42 20.11 2.87
N LYS A 180 3.67 20.64 4.07
CA LYS A 180 4.93 21.34 4.37
C LYS A 180 6.12 20.38 4.52
N GLY A 181 5.84 19.11 4.84
CA GLY A 181 6.85 18.06 4.95
C GLY A 181 7.15 17.35 3.64
N GLY A 182 6.59 17.77 2.51
CA GLY A 182 6.66 17.05 1.22
C GLY A 182 8.07 16.78 0.72
N GLU A 183 8.99 17.71 0.91
CA GLU A 183 10.40 17.58 0.49
C GLU A 183 11.15 16.39 1.15
N ALA A 184 10.62 15.82 2.24
CA ALA A 184 11.25 14.68 2.91
C ALA A 184 11.17 13.38 2.09
N LEU A 185 10.20 13.26 1.20
CA LEU A 185 10.03 12.13 0.27
C LEU A 185 9.31 12.66 -0.97
N ASP A 186 10.06 12.87 -2.02
CA ASP A 186 9.62 13.57 -3.21
C ASP A 186 9.97 12.79 -4.49
N GLY A 187 9.26 13.07 -5.56
CA GLY A 187 9.50 12.51 -6.88
C GLY A 187 8.83 13.36 -7.95
N ASP A 188 9.67 13.99 -8.78
CA ASP A 188 9.20 14.86 -9.83
C ASP A 188 8.45 14.13 -10.93
N ASN A 189 7.38 14.77 -11.42
CA ASN A 189 6.73 14.40 -12.65
C ASN A 189 7.48 15.04 -13.86
N ARG A 190 6.94 14.88 -15.07
CA ARG A 190 7.53 15.48 -16.26
C ARG A 190 7.63 17.00 -16.12
N PRO A 191 8.78 17.60 -16.43
CA PRO A 191 8.92 19.05 -16.44
C PRO A 191 8.06 19.69 -17.53
N VAL A 192 7.76 20.97 -17.35
CA VAL A 192 7.06 21.74 -18.38
C VAL A 192 8.04 22.05 -19.53
N VAL A 193 7.95 21.26 -20.59
CA VAL A 193 8.73 21.46 -21.83
C VAL A 193 7.76 21.51 -23.01
N ASN A 194 7.66 22.68 -23.65
CA ASN A 194 6.80 22.89 -24.80
C ASN A 194 7.41 24.02 -25.70
N PRO A 195 6.85 24.30 -26.90
CA PRO A 195 7.40 25.30 -27.80
C PRO A 195 7.48 26.73 -27.25
N PHE A 196 6.84 26.99 -26.10
CA PHE A 196 6.79 28.32 -25.46
C PHE A 196 7.66 28.41 -24.21
N THR A 197 8.39 27.34 -23.86
CA THR A 197 9.36 27.39 -22.75
C THR A 197 10.73 27.81 -23.25
N ASP A 198 11.40 28.76 -22.57
CA ASP A 198 12.74 29.26 -22.91
C ASP A 198 13.83 28.19 -22.72
N ASN A 199 13.53 27.08 -22.06
CA ASN A 199 14.47 26.02 -21.67
C ASN A 199 14.48 24.85 -22.65
N GLY A 200 14.45 25.07 -23.96
CA GLY A 200 14.33 24.06 -25.02
C GLY A 200 15.34 22.88 -25.04
N LYS A 201 16.02 22.60 -23.94
CA LYS A 201 16.98 21.49 -23.77
C LYS A 201 16.81 20.69 -22.48
N GLN A 202 15.76 20.90 -21.68
CA GLN A 202 15.53 20.06 -20.51
C GLN A 202 15.05 18.67 -20.95
N SER A 203 15.56 17.64 -20.29
CA SER A 203 15.09 16.26 -20.47
C SER A 203 13.57 16.18 -20.25
N ALA A 204 12.86 15.53 -21.17
CA ALA A 204 11.43 15.25 -21.03
C ALA A 204 11.13 14.14 -19.98
N LEU A 205 12.17 13.61 -19.35
CA LEU A 205 12.05 12.58 -18.29
C LEU A 205 11.80 13.29 -16.96
N GLY A 206 10.89 12.75 -16.15
CA GLY A 206 10.69 13.14 -14.76
C GLY A 206 11.90 12.81 -13.89
N GLY A 207 11.95 13.37 -12.69
CA GLY A 207 12.97 13.04 -11.69
C GLY A 207 12.74 11.65 -11.08
N TYR A 208 13.79 11.13 -10.46
CA TYR A 208 13.70 9.95 -9.61
C TYR A 208 13.16 10.31 -8.23
N VAL A 209 12.65 9.30 -7.52
CA VAL A 209 12.26 9.46 -6.12
C VAL A 209 13.47 9.74 -5.26
N THR A 210 13.39 10.78 -4.43
CA THR A 210 14.40 11.18 -3.45
C THR A 210 13.83 11.10 -2.04
N MET A 211 14.68 10.83 -1.04
CA MET A 211 14.23 10.63 0.33
C MET A 211 15.24 11.12 1.35
N ASP A 212 14.80 11.97 2.28
CA ASP A 212 15.48 12.19 3.57
C ASP A 212 15.03 11.11 4.56
N GLY A 213 15.77 10.00 4.59
CA GLY A 213 15.45 8.85 5.44
C GLY A 213 15.30 9.20 6.93
N PRO A 214 16.21 9.98 7.55
CA PRO A 214 16.06 10.47 8.93
C PRO A 214 14.78 11.26 9.17
N ALA A 215 14.38 12.17 8.28
CA ALA A 215 13.15 12.97 8.40
C ALA A 215 11.91 12.06 8.31
N VAL A 216 11.86 11.17 7.33
CA VAL A 216 10.78 10.19 7.14
C VAL A 216 10.68 9.26 8.36
N TYR A 217 11.80 8.75 8.88
CA TYR A 217 11.81 7.93 10.08
C TYR A 217 11.22 8.67 11.29
N LYS A 218 11.69 9.89 11.56
CA LYS A 218 11.21 10.73 12.68
C LYS A 218 9.72 11.01 12.58
N PHE A 219 9.23 11.28 11.38
CA PHE A 219 7.82 11.47 11.10
C PHE A 219 7.02 10.19 11.40
N ALA A 220 7.41 9.05 10.83
CA ALA A 220 6.70 7.78 10.94
C ALA A 220 6.55 7.33 12.41
N VAL A 221 7.67 7.29 13.16
CA VAL A 221 7.65 6.80 14.55
C VAL A 221 6.88 7.69 15.51
N LYS A 222 6.61 8.93 15.13
CA LYS A 222 5.77 9.87 15.89
C LYS A 222 4.31 9.79 15.47
N THR A 223 4.06 9.79 14.17
CA THR A 223 2.72 10.00 13.61
C THR A 223 1.89 8.72 13.60
N VAL A 224 2.50 7.56 13.29
CA VAL A 224 1.76 6.29 13.24
C VAL A 224 1.16 5.91 14.61
N PRO A 225 1.91 5.88 15.72
CA PRO A 225 1.31 5.59 17.03
C PRO A 225 0.27 6.62 17.45
N LYS A 226 0.47 7.91 17.09
CA LYS A 226 -0.51 8.96 17.38
C LYS A 226 -1.83 8.70 16.65
N ALA A 227 -1.79 8.42 15.35
CA ALA A 227 -2.98 8.14 14.54
C ALA A 227 -3.70 6.87 15.02
N ILE A 228 -2.95 5.83 15.42
CA ILE A 228 -3.55 4.61 15.98
C ILE A 228 -4.25 4.91 17.30
N ASN A 229 -3.61 5.63 18.24
CA ASN A 229 -4.24 5.98 19.52
C ASN A 229 -5.49 6.85 19.32
N GLU A 230 -5.41 7.88 18.44
CA GLU A 230 -6.54 8.74 18.10
C GLU A 230 -7.72 7.90 17.57
N LEU A 231 -7.46 6.95 16.65
CA LEU A 231 -8.48 6.05 16.16
C LEU A 231 -9.08 5.16 17.26
N LEU A 232 -8.23 4.59 18.12
CA LEU A 232 -8.69 3.72 19.21
C LEU A 232 -9.55 4.50 20.22
N ASP A 233 -9.16 5.73 20.57
CA ASP A 233 -9.93 6.61 21.44
C ASP A 233 -11.31 6.94 20.84
N GLU A 234 -11.37 7.22 19.52
CA GLU A 234 -12.63 7.54 18.82
C GLU A 234 -13.62 6.35 18.82
N ILE A 235 -13.10 5.12 18.70
CA ILE A 235 -13.95 3.92 18.61
C ILE A 235 -14.14 3.19 19.95
N GLY A 236 -13.51 3.70 21.03
CA GLY A 236 -13.60 3.13 22.36
C GLY A 236 -12.85 1.79 22.55
N TRP A 237 -11.80 1.55 21.76
CA TRP A 237 -10.90 0.42 21.95
C TRP A 237 -9.62 0.85 22.67
N SER A 238 -9.01 -0.09 23.41
CA SER A 238 -7.67 0.06 23.94
C SER A 238 -6.62 -0.60 23.01
N VAL A 239 -5.36 -0.26 23.17
CA VAL A 239 -4.27 -0.94 22.45
C VAL A 239 -4.19 -2.44 22.76
N ASP A 240 -4.64 -2.85 23.95
CA ASP A 240 -4.65 -4.26 24.37
C ASP A 240 -5.77 -5.06 23.71
N ASP A 241 -6.84 -4.39 23.28
CA ASP A 241 -7.94 -4.99 22.52
C ASP A 241 -7.55 -5.42 21.10
N VAL A 242 -6.48 -4.86 20.54
CA VAL A 242 -6.06 -5.12 19.17
C VAL A 242 -5.24 -6.40 19.11
N ASP A 243 -5.64 -7.31 18.23
CA ASP A 243 -4.98 -8.61 18.03
C ASP A 243 -3.84 -8.52 17.02
N VAL A 244 -4.05 -7.78 15.89
CA VAL A 244 -3.07 -7.69 14.81
C VAL A 244 -2.96 -6.26 14.29
N TYR A 245 -1.71 -5.79 14.12
CA TYR A 245 -1.37 -4.50 13.51
C TYR A 245 -0.72 -4.72 12.14
N VAL A 246 -1.46 -4.54 11.05
CA VAL A 246 -0.96 -4.62 9.68
C VAL A 246 -0.45 -3.23 9.26
N LEU A 247 0.83 -3.00 9.47
CA LEU A 247 1.46 -1.71 9.18
C LEU A 247 2.10 -1.67 7.80
N HIS A 248 2.26 -0.47 7.25
CA HIS A 248 3.09 -0.23 6.08
C HIS A 248 4.51 -0.78 6.28
N GLN A 249 5.03 -1.48 5.29
CA GLN A 249 6.28 -2.26 5.31
C GLN A 249 7.48 -1.45 4.80
N ALA A 250 7.75 -0.29 5.40
CA ALA A 250 8.85 0.57 4.98
C ALA A 250 10.21 0.14 5.51
N ASN A 251 10.28 -0.20 6.81
CA ASN A 251 11.51 -0.52 7.53
C ASN A 251 11.18 -1.19 8.85
N ILE A 252 11.89 -2.27 9.20
CA ILE A 252 11.65 -3.02 10.44
C ILE A 252 11.80 -2.16 11.70
N ARG A 253 12.76 -1.23 11.71
CA ARG A 253 13.00 -0.35 12.86
C ARG A 253 11.84 0.60 13.14
N ILE A 254 11.09 0.99 12.10
CA ILE A 254 9.87 1.78 12.26
C ILE A 254 8.80 0.93 12.93
N ILE A 255 8.58 -0.30 12.46
CA ILE A 255 7.59 -1.22 13.04
C ILE A 255 7.91 -1.51 14.50
N GLU A 256 9.16 -1.84 14.82
CA GLU A 256 9.64 -2.05 16.20
C GLU A 256 9.44 -0.82 17.10
N SER A 257 9.71 0.39 16.56
CA SER A 257 9.50 1.63 17.29
C SER A 257 8.02 1.91 17.55
N VAL A 258 7.14 1.60 16.59
CA VAL A 258 5.69 1.72 16.74
C VAL A 258 5.19 0.74 17.81
N ALA A 259 5.57 -0.53 17.72
CA ALA A 259 5.21 -1.57 18.71
C ALA A 259 5.63 -1.17 20.13
N LYS A 260 6.89 -0.70 20.28
CA LYS A 260 7.40 -0.20 21.57
C LYS A 260 6.60 0.98 22.11
N ARG A 261 6.23 1.95 21.26
CA ARG A 261 5.46 3.14 21.67
C ARG A 261 4.02 2.81 22.05
N LEU A 262 3.42 1.84 21.37
CA LEU A 262 2.10 1.30 21.71
C LEU A 262 2.16 0.33 22.90
N LYS A 263 3.37 -0.02 23.38
CA LYS A 263 3.64 -0.99 24.45
C LYS A 263 3.04 -2.37 24.13
N GLN A 264 3.07 -2.76 22.86
CA GLN A 264 2.56 -4.04 22.39
C GLN A 264 3.72 -4.95 21.96
N PRO A 265 3.58 -6.28 22.12
CA PRO A 265 4.60 -7.24 21.72
C PRO A 265 4.69 -7.34 20.20
N MET A 266 5.88 -7.64 19.67
CA MET A 266 6.16 -7.70 18.23
C MET A 266 5.40 -8.80 17.47
N ASP A 267 4.93 -9.83 18.14
CA ASP A 267 4.12 -10.91 17.54
C ASP A 267 2.76 -10.43 17.01
N LYS A 268 2.25 -9.30 17.53
CA LYS A 268 1.07 -8.62 16.99
C LYS A 268 1.35 -7.82 15.70
N PHE A 269 2.63 -7.68 15.28
CA PHE A 269 3.05 -6.88 14.13
C PHE A 269 3.67 -7.76 13.04
N PRO A 270 2.86 -8.47 12.25
CA PRO A 270 3.38 -9.30 11.16
C PRO A 270 4.17 -8.45 10.16
N THR A 271 5.17 -9.09 9.53
CA THR A 271 6.02 -8.45 8.54
C THR A 271 6.28 -9.36 7.34
N ASN A 272 6.41 -8.75 6.17
CA ASN A 272 6.85 -9.42 4.94
C ASN A 272 7.94 -8.61 4.20
N LEU A 273 8.35 -7.48 4.75
CA LEU A 273 9.34 -6.59 4.15
C LEU A 273 10.69 -7.27 3.90
N GLN A 274 11.01 -8.33 4.66
CA GLN A 274 12.24 -9.11 4.49
C GLN A 274 12.30 -9.75 3.09
N GLN A 275 11.15 -10.06 2.50
CA GLN A 275 11.04 -10.74 1.20
C GLN A 275 10.57 -9.79 0.09
N CYS A 276 9.78 -8.78 0.43
CA CYS A 276 9.11 -7.93 -0.54
C CYS A 276 9.73 -6.54 -0.67
N GLY A 277 10.49 -6.08 0.34
CA GLY A 277 10.86 -4.67 0.44
C GLY A 277 9.67 -3.76 0.71
N ASN A 278 9.86 -2.47 0.47
CA ASN A 278 8.81 -1.45 0.52
C ASN A 278 8.12 -1.36 -0.85
N ILE A 279 6.82 -1.66 -0.92
CA ILE A 279 6.02 -1.57 -2.17
C ILE A 279 4.98 -0.44 -2.05
N SER A 280 5.29 0.66 -1.38
CA SER A 280 4.43 1.85 -1.26
C SER A 280 2.96 1.50 -0.95
N ALA A 281 2.00 1.93 -1.78
CA ALA A 281 0.56 1.70 -1.60
C ALA A 281 0.17 0.21 -1.56
N ALA A 282 0.96 -0.68 -2.14
CA ALA A 282 0.70 -2.11 -2.18
C ALA A 282 1.14 -2.85 -0.90
N SER A 283 2.02 -2.25 -0.06
CA SER A 283 2.59 -2.94 1.11
C SER A 283 1.54 -3.45 2.09
N VAL A 284 0.57 -2.60 2.46
CA VAL A 284 -0.49 -2.97 3.42
C VAL A 284 -1.40 -4.06 2.86
N PRO A 285 -1.97 -3.96 1.65
CA PRO A 285 -2.86 -4.99 1.13
C PRO A 285 -2.15 -6.30 0.81
N ILE A 286 -0.87 -6.31 0.40
CA ILE A 286 -0.08 -7.55 0.23
C ILE A 286 0.11 -8.25 1.57
N LEU A 287 0.46 -7.51 2.63
CA LEU A 287 0.60 -8.09 3.96
C LEU A 287 -0.75 -8.58 4.50
N LEU A 288 -1.83 -7.84 4.29
CA LEU A 288 -3.18 -8.23 4.69
C LEU A 288 -3.60 -9.55 4.02
N ASP A 289 -3.37 -9.68 2.72
CA ASP A 289 -3.63 -10.92 1.96
C ASP A 289 -2.83 -12.09 2.54
N LYS A 290 -1.54 -11.88 2.80
CA LYS A 290 -0.67 -12.90 3.40
C LYS A 290 -1.17 -13.34 4.77
N VAL A 291 -1.42 -12.44 5.71
CA VAL A 291 -1.82 -12.81 7.08
C VAL A 291 -3.19 -13.47 7.14
N ARG A 292 -4.10 -13.12 6.20
CA ARG A 292 -5.37 -13.83 6.01
C ARG A 292 -5.14 -15.27 5.53
N LYS A 293 -4.36 -15.46 4.47
CA LYS A 293 -4.07 -16.79 3.89
C LYS A 293 -3.28 -17.69 4.85
N ASP A 294 -2.40 -17.11 5.65
CA ASP A 294 -1.63 -17.83 6.67
C ASP A 294 -2.48 -18.18 7.90
N GLY A 295 -3.73 -17.74 7.98
CA GLY A 295 -4.64 -17.99 9.13
C GLY A 295 -4.24 -17.25 10.41
N MET A 296 -3.43 -16.18 10.29
CA MET A 296 -3.08 -15.33 11.43
C MET A 296 -4.26 -14.47 11.89
N ILE A 297 -5.16 -14.14 10.96
CA ILE A 297 -6.40 -13.40 11.27
C ILE A 297 -7.53 -14.39 11.44
N LYS A 298 -8.11 -14.39 12.63
CA LYS A 298 -9.21 -15.28 13.02
C LYS A 298 -10.52 -14.51 13.18
N HIS A 299 -11.58 -15.26 13.42
CA HIS A 299 -12.89 -14.71 13.74
C HIS A 299 -12.86 -13.87 15.03
N GLU A 300 -13.60 -12.77 15.03
CA GLU A 300 -13.72 -11.80 16.12
C GLU A 300 -12.45 -11.01 16.45
N GLU A 301 -11.36 -11.22 15.72
CA GLU A 301 -10.14 -10.44 15.94
C GLU A 301 -10.31 -8.97 15.52
N LYS A 302 -9.70 -8.11 16.29
CA LYS A 302 -9.61 -6.67 16.09
C LYS A 302 -8.30 -6.32 15.42
N ILE A 303 -8.38 -5.71 14.24
CA ILE A 303 -7.22 -5.44 13.40
C ILE A 303 -7.08 -3.93 13.20
N ILE A 304 -5.86 -3.44 13.26
CA ILE A 304 -5.50 -2.10 12.82
C ILE A 304 -4.69 -2.19 11.54
N LEU A 305 -5.14 -1.52 10.47
CA LEU A 305 -4.32 -1.23 9.31
C LEU A 305 -3.77 0.18 9.46
N SER A 306 -2.47 0.42 9.21
CA SER A 306 -1.92 1.77 9.23
C SER A 306 -0.79 1.96 8.24
N GLY A 307 -0.73 3.14 7.64
CA GLY A 307 0.26 3.54 6.66
C GLY A 307 0.63 5.02 6.76
N PHE A 308 1.79 5.34 6.22
CA PHE A 308 2.33 6.68 6.11
C PHE A 308 3.21 6.76 4.86
N GLY A 309 3.37 7.94 4.30
CA GLY A 309 4.19 8.12 3.10
C GLY A 309 4.38 9.56 2.70
N ALA A 310 4.83 9.72 1.44
CA ALA A 310 5.00 11.02 0.81
C ALA A 310 3.72 11.86 0.86
N GLY A 311 3.94 13.19 0.88
CA GLY A 311 2.88 14.16 0.98
C GLY A 311 3.16 15.25 2.02
N LEU A 312 3.52 15.01 3.27
CA LEU A 312 3.40 13.72 3.95
C LEU A 312 1.94 13.32 4.15
N THR A 313 1.66 12.02 4.12
CA THR A 313 0.32 11.48 4.38
C THR A 313 0.39 10.35 5.42
N TRP A 314 -0.69 10.13 6.14
CA TRP A 314 -0.83 9.00 7.05
C TRP A 314 -2.30 8.59 7.20
N GLY A 315 -2.51 7.35 7.62
CA GLY A 315 -3.83 6.84 7.93
C GLY A 315 -3.79 5.62 8.82
N ALA A 316 -4.88 5.42 9.53
CA ALA A 316 -5.18 4.20 10.25
C ALA A 316 -6.66 3.84 10.07
N CYS A 317 -6.97 2.55 10.01
CA CYS A 317 -8.35 2.09 10.10
C CYS A 317 -8.46 0.86 11.01
N ALA A 318 -9.61 0.72 11.66
CA ALA A 318 -9.92 -0.36 12.57
C ALA A 318 -10.98 -1.29 11.97
N ILE A 319 -10.71 -2.59 12.06
CA ILE A 319 -11.58 -3.63 11.54
C ILE A 319 -11.84 -4.66 12.65
N ALA A 320 -13.12 -4.95 12.94
CA ALA A 320 -13.50 -6.12 13.71
C ALA A 320 -13.93 -7.23 12.74
N VAL A 321 -13.18 -8.32 12.71
CA VAL A 321 -13.44 -9.42 11.77
C VAL A 321 -14.69 -10.18 12.18
N SER A 322 -15.80 -10.02 11.45
CA SER A 322 -17.02 -10.78 11.67
C SER A 322 -17.17 -11.88 10.63
N TYR A 323 -17.50 -13.10 11.08
CA TYR A 323 -17.69 -14.25 10.20
C TYR A 323 -19.02 -14.16 9.45
N THR A 324 -18.96 -13.91 8.17
CA THR A 324 -20.01 -14.42 7.31
C THR A 324 -19.49 -15.07 6.02
N HIS A 325 -18.21 -14.99 5.67
CA HIS A 325 -17.68 -15.66 4.47
C HIS A 325 -16.14 -15.89 4.49
N LEU A 326 -15.58 -16.40 5.62
CA LEU A 326 -14.30 -17.08 5.53
C LEU A 326 -14.62 -18.57 5.33
N ARG A 327 -14.75 -19.03 4.07
CA ARG A 327 -14.70 -20.47 3.81
C ARG A 327 -13.29 -20.94 4.15
N ALA A 328 -13.19 -21.76 5.20
CA ALA A 328 -12.01 -22.59 5.39
C ALA A 328 -11.89 -23.49 4.14
N HIS A 329 -10.77 -23.40 3.44
CA HIS A 329 -10.34 -24.37 2.46
C HIS A 329 -9.28 -25.26 3.09
#